data_80a4ab98cca8cd4f159ec7984e8abd5f
#
_entry.id   80a4ab98cca8cd4f159ec7984e8abd5f
#
_cell.length_a   1.000
_cell.length_b   1.000
_cell.length_c   1.000
_cell.angle_alpha   90.00
_cell.angle_beta   90.00
_cell.angle_gamma   90.00
#
_symmetry.space_group_name_H-M   'P 1'
#
loop_
_entity.id
_entity.type
_entity.pdbx_description
1 polymer ?
#
loop_
_entity_poly.entity_id
_entity_poly.type
_entity_poly.pdbx_seq_one_letter_code
_entity_poly.pdbx_strand_id
1 'polypeptide(L)'
;IYNKNFVTSLDELGQTYFDKIKNDYKDMPFKKESDVPANIDTSENRLKYEMNAMYQPNVRLTTGNPGNFLPILTKFHITLPLDKTIVTRKALSDTLNEILQIDYSAFNREVMINNEQIRKEFVQRSIIPDFILVPSIGSKIMMWQDLSVLRGAGSKESRGRIIFPIFILGDLKTMMLEAIAAFRWELCKNILGPEWNNVGVPSITSEYMDYIQFFKKNKDLSIEIKEKIAAEFKRFRTDRDKFVNDYMLWIKYESEGIQRLNKVVRGIFYKHIPFQKDIRDKVSKLPAYADMHNRFTNIRNRQFREFEARYKKYMDAQGRYPAVIQENLDFYRI
;
A
#
# COMPACT_ATOMS: atom_id res chain seq x y z
N ILE A 1 -16.54 13.20 -2.63
CA ILE A 1 -17.43 12.14 -3.11
C ILE A 1 -16.61 11.27 -4.07
N TYR A 2 -15.65 10.55 -3.53
CA TYR A 2 -14.93 9.57 -4.32
C TYR A 2 -15.76 8.29 -4.34
N ASN A 3 -16.18 7.91 -5.52
CA ASN A 3 -17.04 6.78 -5.72
C ASN A 3 -16.32 5.51 -5.24
N LYS A 4 -16.91 4.76 -4.31
CA LYS A 4 -16.42 3.46 -3.88
C LYS A 4 -16.17 2.51 -5.06
N ASN A 5 -16.91 2.69 -6.13
CA ASN A 5 -16.83 1.91 -7.35
C ASN A 5 -15.51 2.13 -8.11
N PHE A 6 -14.81 3.24 -7.87
CA PHE A 6 -13.55 3.53 -8.55
C PHE A 6 -12.41 2.58 -8.13
N VAL A 7 -12.42 2.14 -6.88
CA VAL A 7 -11.39 1.23 -6.33
C VAL A 7 -11.79 -0.24 -6.50
N THR A 8 -13.08 -0.52 -6.67
CA THR A 8 -13.62 -1.89 -6.75
C THR A 8 -13.81 -2.42 -8.16
N SER A 9 -13.70 -1.59 -9.19
CA SER A 9 -13.95 -1.96 -10.59
C SER A 9 -12.71 -1.89 -11.47
N LEU A 10 -11.55 -2.31 -10.95
CA LEU A 10 -10.32 -2.40 -11.73
C LEU A 10 -10.46 -3.34 -12.94
N ASP A 11 -11.24 -4.41 -12.81
CA ASP A 11 -11.55 -5.29 -13.93
C ASP A 11 -12.36 -4.57 -15.03
N GLU A 12 -13.32 -3.73 -14.63
CA GLU A 12 -14.08 -2.90 -15.57
C GLU A 12 -13.20 -1.89 -16.29
N LEU A 13 -12.24 -1.29 -15.58
CA LEU A 13 -11.35 -0.30 -16.19
C LEU A 13 -10.29 -0.91 -17.09
N GLY A 14 -9.75 -2.07 -16.73
CA GLY A 14 -8.89 -2.84 -17.61
C GLY A 14 -9.63 -3.23 -18.87
N GLN A 15 -10.86 -3.73 -18.75
CA GLN A 15 -11.70 -4.09 -19.87
C GLN A 15 -12.09 -2.86 -20.71
N THR A 16 -12.50 -1.77 -20.09
CA THR A 16 -12.85 -0.53 -20.81
C THR A 16 -11.65 0.13 -21.48
N TYR A 17 -10.46 0.03 -20.89
CA TYR A 17 -9.23 0.47 -21.53
C TYR A 17 -8.92 -0.37 -22.77
N PHE A 18 -9.04 -1.70 -22.67
CA PHE A 18 -8.87 -2.58 -23.82
C PHE A 18 -9.90 -2.33 -24.91
N ASP A 19 -11.16 -2.13 -24.55
CA ASP A 19 -12.23 -1.78 -25.50
C ASP A 19 -11.98 -0.44 -26.17
N LYS A 20 -11.44 0.54 -25.43
CA LYS A 20 -11.00 1.82 -26.00
C LYS A 20 -9.89 1.63 -27.02
N ILE A 21 -8.85 0.86 -26.69
CA ILE A 21 -7.76 0.57 -27.62
C ILE A 21 -8.30 -0.13 -28.88
N LYS A 22 -9.19 -1.11 -28.74
CA LYS A 22 -9.86 -1.75 -29.88
C LYS A 22 -10.61 -0.76 -30.75
N ASN A 23 -11.27 0.23 -30.16
CA ASN A 23 -12.00 1.25 -30.88
C ASN A 23 -11.07 2.28 -31.56
N ASP A 24 -9.98 2.65 -30.89
CA ASP A 24 -9.01 3.60 -31.42
C ASP A 24 -8.18 3.00 -32.58
N TYR A 25 -7.98 1.68 -32.56
CA TYR A 25 -7.20 0.93 -33.58
C TYR A 25 -8.05 -0.15 -34.24
N LYS A 26 -9.18 0.27 -34.84
CA LYS A 26 -10.19 -0.63 -35.46
C LYS A 26 -9.65 -1.58 -36.53
N ASP A 27 -8.56 -1.20 -37.16
CA ASP A 27 -7.94 -2.00 -38.24
C ASP A 27 -7.01 -3.10 -37.71
N MET A 28 -6.83 -3.20 -36.40
CA MET A 28 -5.99 -4.20 -35.77
C MET A 28 -6.81 -5.30 -35.08
N PRO A 29 -6.56 -6.58 -35.38
CA PRO A 29 -7.39 -7.69 -34.90
C PRO A 29 -7.04 -8.09 -33.45
N PHE A 30 -7.08 -7.17 -32.50
CA PHE A 30 -6.86 -7.52 -31.08
C PHE A 30 -8.04 -8.34 -30.56
N LYS A 31 -7.79 -9.58 -30.18
CA LYS A 31 -8.79 -10.45 -29.55
C LYS A 31 -8.70 -10.45 -28.05
N LYS A 32 -7.50 -10.27 -27.52
CA LYS A 32 -7.19 -10.26 -26.08
C LYS A 32 -6.30 -9.07 -25.74
N GLU A 33 -6.28 -8.66 -24.48
CA GLU A 33 -5.39 -7.61 -23.99
C GLU A 33 -3.92 -7.94 -24.26
N SER A 34 -3.54 -9.21 -24.17
CA SER A 34 -2.18 -9.69 -24.49
C SER A 34 -1.76 -9.50 -25.95
N ASP A 35 -2.71 -9.26 -26.85
CA ASP A 35 -2.44 -9.10 -28.29
C ASP A 35 -2.08 -7.65 -28.64
N VAL A 36 -2.24 -6.71 -27.68
CA VAL A 36 -1.94 -5.30 -27.90
C VAL A 36 -0.42 -5.09 -27.95
N PRO A 37 0.13 -4.54 -29.05
CA PRO A 37 1.56 -4.31 -29.17
C PRO A 37 2.08 -3.34 -28.09
N ALA A 38 3.32 -3.56 -27.65
CA ALA A 38 3.94 -2.76 -26.58
C ALA A 38 4.08 -1.26 -26.90
N ASN A 39 4.13 -0.90 -28.17
CA ASN A 39 4.16 0.50 -28.62
C ASN A 39 2.80 1.20 -28.47
N ILE A 40 1.70 0.46 -28.38
CA ILE A 40 0.35 0.97 -28.17
C ILE A 40 -0.01 0.86 -26.69
N ASP A 41 0.24 -0.29 -26.07
CA ASP A 41 0.00 -0.54 -24.64
C ASP A 41 1.13 0.06 -23.76
N THR A 42 1.30 1.35 -23.86
CA THR A 42 2.29 2.06 -23.08
C THR A 42 1.74 2.49 -21.71
N SER A 43 2.60 2.58 -20.70
CA SER A 43 2.23 3.12 -19.39
C SER A 43 1.65 4.53 -19.49
N GLU A 44 2.10 5.33 -20.45
CA GLU A 44 1.59 6.67 -20.70
C GLU A 44 0.14 6.64 -21.23
N ASN A 45 -0.18 5.75 -22.16
CA ASN A 45 -1.53 5.62 -22.70
C ASN A 45 -2.51 5.08 -21.64
N ARG A 46 -2.08 4.12 -20.84
CA ARG A 46 -2.84 3.63 -19.67
C ARG A 46 -3.10 4.75 -18.68
N LEU A 47 -2.07 5.51 -18.33
CA LEU A 47 -2.17 6.65 -17.41
C LEU A 47 -3.13 7.74 -17.94
N LYS A 48 -3.01 8.12 -19.21
CA LYS A 48 -3.93 9.09 -19.84
C LYS A 48 -5.37 8.62 -19.79
N TYR A 49 -5.60 7.35 -20.06
CA TYR A 49 -6.94 6.77 -19.99
C TYR A 49 -7.49 6.79 -18.55
N GLU A 50 -6.72 6.36 -17.58
CA GLU A 50 -7.12 6.35 -16.18
C GLU A 50 -7.41 7.75 -15.66
N MET A 51 -6.57 8.73 -15.98
CA MET A 51 -6.81 10.12 -15.64
C MET A 51 -8.13 10.61 -16.27
N ASN A 52 -8.37 10.35 -17.54
CA ASN A 52 -9.62 10.73 -18.20
C ASN A 52 -10.84 10.03 -17.56
N ALA A 53 -10.73 8.75 -17.24
CA ALA A 53 -11.79 8.00 -16.58
C ALA A 53 -12.11 8.55 -15.18
N MET A 54 -11.09 9.04 -14.43
CA MET A 54 -11.28 9.69 -13.15
C MET A 54 -11.95 11.05 -13.25
N TYR A 55 -11.64 11.80 -14.31
CA TYR A 55 -12.24 13.13 -14.51
C TYR A 55 -13.65 13.07 -15.07
N GLN A 56 -13.99 12.08 -15.90
CA GLN A 56 -15.31 11.97 -16.51
C GLN A 56 -16.50 11.96 -15.53
N PRO A 57 -16.48 11.19 -14.42
CA PRO A 57 -17.54 11.24 -13.43
C PRO A 57 -17.67 12.62 -12.76
N ASN A 58 -16.54 13.27 -12.50
CA ASN A 58 -16.53 14.63 -11.93
C ASN A 58 -17.12 15.64 -12.92
N VAL A 59 -16.83 15.49 -14.20
CA VAL A 59 -17.43 16.31 -15.27
C VAL A 59 -18.95 16.14 -15.32
N ARG A 60 -19.44 14.91 -15.23
CA ARG A 60 -20.89 14.65 -15.25
C ARG A 60 -21.62 15.16 -14.01
N LEU A 61 -20.98 15.11 -12.85
CA LEU A 61 -21.53 15.64 -11.61
C LEU A 61 -21.53 17.17 -11.56
N THR A 62 -20.79 17.82 -12.44
CA THR A 62 -20.56 19.26 -12.46
C THR A 62 -21.04 19.92 -13.76
N THR A 63 -21.86 19.23 -14.56
CA THR A 63 -22.46 19.76 -15.78
C THR A 63 -23.17 21.08 -15.46
N GLY A 64 -22.62 22.18 -15.95
CA GLY A 64 -23.11 23.52 -15.74
C GLY A 64 -22.24 24.44 -14.87
N ASN A 65 -21.19 23.92 -14.22
CA ASN A 65 -20.30 24.74 -13.41
C ASN A 65 -18.82 24.56 -13.78
N PRO A 66 -18.30 25.35 -14.75
CA PRO A 66 -16.90 25.25 -15.19
C PRO A 66 -15.88 25.54 -14.07
N GLY A 67 -16.27 26.17 -12.96
CA GLY A 67 -15.40 26.41 -11.80
C GLY A 67 -14.94 25.15 -11.09
N ASN A 68 -15.53 23.99 -11.37
CA ASN A 68 -15.11 22.72 -10.74
C ASN A 68 -13.90 22.07 -11.43
N PHE A 69 -13.50 22.54 -12.59
CA PHE A 69 -12.30 22.07 -13.30
C PHE A 69 -11.05 22.86 -12.93
N LEU A 70 -11.25 24.06 -12.44
CA LEU A 70 -10.17 24.91 -11.98
C LEU A 70 -10.09 24.80 -10.45
N PRO A 71 -8.91 24.56 -9.89
CA PRO A 71 -8.74 24.57 -8.45
C PRO A 71 -9.08 25.96 -7.94
N ILE A 72 -10.19 26.07 -7.22
CA ILE A 72 -10.59 27.32 -6.57
C ILE A 72 -9.80 27.42 -5.28
N LEU A 73 -8.86 28.38 -5.22
CA LEU A 73 -8.12 28.67 -4.00
C LEU A 73 -9.07 29.23 -2.95
N THR A 74 -9.21 28.53 -1.85
CA THR A 74 -9.97 29.00 -0.70
C THR A 74 -9.16 30.02 0.10
N LYS A 75 -9.80 30.70 1.04
CA LYS A 75 -9.10 31.58 2.00
C LYS A 75 -7.93 30.88 2.68
N PHE A 76 -8.07 29.59 2.98
CA PHE A 76 -7.03 28.76 3.56
C PHE A 76 -5.76 28.75 2.67
N HIS A 77 -5.89 28.53 1.37
CA HIS A 77 -4.76 28.48 0.44
C HIS A 77 -4.10 29.84 0.21
N ILE A 78 -4.86 30.92 0.35
CA ILE A 78 -4.34 32.29 0.16
C ILE A 78 -3.58 32.78 1.38
N THR A 79 -3.97 32.33 2.58
CA THR A 79 -3.39 32.80 3.84
C THR A 79 -2.24 31.96 4.35
N LEU A 80 -2.07 30.72 3.87
CA LEU A 80 -0.98 29.86 4.25
C LEU A 80 0.20 29.92 3.28
N PRO A 81 1.43 29.61 3.74
CA PRO A 81 2.57 29.45 2.87
C PRO A 81 2.32 28.42 1.77
N LEU A 82 2.85 28.64 0.57
CA LEU A 82 2.63 27.78 -0.60
C LEU A 82 3.08 26.34 -0.37
N ASP A 83 4.16 26.13 0.36
CA ASP A 83 4.68 24.82 0.72
C ASP A 83 3.71 23.99 1.59
N LYS A 84 2.76 24.64 2.27
CA LYS A 84 1.71 23.99 3.07
C LYS A 84 0.41 23.78 2.31
N THR A 85 0.23 24.40 1.16
CA THR A 85 -1.01 24.36 0.40
C THR A 85 -0.87 23.67 -0.95
N ILE A 86 0.34 23.67 -1.51
CA ILE A 86 0.64 23.10 -2.82
C ILE A 86 1.59 21.92 -2.63
N VAL A 87 1.18 20.76 -3.12
CA VAL A 87 2.02 19.57 -3.15
C VAL A 87 2.97 19.65 -4.33
N THR A 88 4.24 19.77 -4.05
CA THR A 88 5.30 19.66 -5.06
C THR A 88 5.85 18.24 -5.12
N ARG A 89 6.46 17.89 -6.25
CA ARG A 89 7.18 16.61 -6.39
C ARG A 89 8.22 16.41 -5.28
N LYS A 90 8.94 17.49 -4.92
CA LYS A 90 9.95 17.45 -3.86
C LYS A 90 9.32 17.15 -2.50
N ALA A 91 8.30 17.92 -2.10
CA ALA A 91 7.60 17.72 -0.83
C ALA A 91 7.04 16.30 -0.72
N LEU A 92 6.46 15.77 -1.80
CA LEU A 92 5.93 14.41 -1.85
C LEU A 92 7.05 13.37 -1.67
N SER A 93 8.18 13.55 -2.37
CA SER A 93 9.34 12.64 -2.28
C SER A 93 9.96 12.68 -0.88
N ASP A 94 10.16 13.85 -0.31
CA ASP A 94 10.75 14.02 1.02
C ASP A 94 9.86 13.38 2.10
N THR A 95 8.54 13.64 2.04
CA THR A 95 7.56 13.03 2.95
C THR A 95 7.52 11.50 2.81
N LEU A 96 7.56 11.00 1.59
CA LEU A 96 7.61 9.55 1.35
C LEU A 96 8.87 8.94 1.95
N ASN A 97 10.03 9.54 1.72
CA ASN A 97 11.29 9.05 2.27
C ASN A 97 11.29 9.04 3.80
N GLU A 98 10.75 10.08 4.46
CA GLU A 98 10.59 10.09 5.92
C GLU A 98 9.74 8.90 6.41
N ILE A 99 8.64 8.58 5.72
CA ILE A 99 7.78 7.45 6.10
C ILE A 99 8.53 6.12 5.87
N LEU A 100 9.24 5.96 4.76
CA LEU A 100 10.00 4.76 4.46
C LEU A 100 11.19 4.54 5.40
N GLN A 101 11.74 5.61 5.99
CA GLN A 101 12.73 5.50 7.07
C GLN A 101 12.13 4.90 8.36
N ILE A 102 10.81 4.93 8.53
CA ILE A 102 10.12 4.30 9.65
C ILE A 102 9.61 2.92 9.25
N ASP A 103 8.82 2.85 8.17
CA ASP A 103 8.25 1.61 7.61
C ASP A 103 8.93 1.25 6.29
N TYR A 104 10.07 0.58 6.37
CA TYR A 104 10.80 0.12 5.17
C TYR A 104 10.01 -0.90 4.33
N SER A 105 9.00 -1.52 4.94
CA SER A 105 8.21 -2.58 4.30
C SER A 105 6.93 -2.07 3.63
N ALA A 106 6.69 -0.75 3.60
CA ALA A 106 5.43 -0.15 3.16
C ALA A 106 4.96 -0.64 1.77
N PHE A 107 5.88 -0.84 0.84
CA PHE A 107 5.60 -1.29 -0.52
C PHE A 107 6.18 -2.66 -0.86
N ASN A 108 6.63 -3.40 0.15
CA ASN A 108 7.12 -4.75 -0.06
C ASN A 108 5.95 -5.72 -0.25
N ARG A 109 6.11 -6.60 -1.22
CA ARG A 109 5.18 -7.69 -1.49
C ARG A 109 5.91 -8.88 -2.09
N GLU A 110 5.32 -10.05 -1.92
CA GLU A 110 5.79 -11.26 -2.53
C GLU A 110 5.39 -11.31 -4.01
N VAL A 111 6.37 -11.54 -4.88
CA VAL A 111 6.17 -11.71 -6.32
C VAL A 111 6.84 -12.98 -6.79
N MET A 112 6.24 -13.64 -7.79
CA MET A 112 6.83 -14.81 -8.40
C MET A 112 7.80 -14.39 -9.51
N ILE A 113 9.05 -14.78 -9.39
CA ILE A 113 10.06 -14.62 -10.43
C ILE A 113 10.21 -15.93 -11.19
N ASN A 114 10.15 -15.83 -12.51
CA ASN A 114 10.40 -16.95 -13.41
C ASN A 114 11.08 -16.42 -14.68
N ASN A 115 12.40 -16.53 -14.72
CA ASN A 115 13.22 -16.12 -15.86
C ASN A 115 14.32 -17.15 -16.13
N GLU A 116 15.25 -16.87 -17.03
CA GLU A 116 16.34 -17.78 -17.40
C GLU A 116 17.25 -18.13 -16.21
N GLN A 117 17.48 -17.20 -15.29
CA GLN A 117 18.37 -17.37 -14.15
C GLN A 117 17.65 -17.94 -12.92
N ILE A 118 16.38 -17.60 -12.71
CA ILE A 118 15.62 -17.94 -11.50
C ILE A 118 14.31 -18.62 -11.93
N ARG A 119 14.13 -19.88 -11.53
CA ARG A 119 12.93 -20.65 -11.90
C ARG A 119 11.94 -20.73 -10.75
N LYS A 120 10.76 -20.10 -10.94
CA LYS A 120 9.57 -20.19 -10.07
C LYS A 120 9.87 -19.96 -8.58
N GLU A 121 10.53 -18.85 -8.27
CA GLU A 121 10.77 -18.45 -6.88
C GLU A 121 9.85 -17.30 -6.47
N PHE A 122 9.32 -17.38 -5.26
CA PHE A 122 8.61 -16.27 -4.63
C PHE A 122 9.62 -15.45 -3.83
N VAL A 123 9.67 -14.15 -4.09
CA VAL A 123 10.61 -13.23 -3.47
C VAL A 123 9.90 -11.95 -3.01
N GLN A 124 10.36 -11.40 -1.90
CA GLN A 124 9.92 -10.08 -1.46
C GLN A 124 10.61 -9.00 -2.29
N ARG A 125 9.82 -8.08 -2.83
CA ARG A 125 10.33 -6.93 -3.59
C ARG A 125 9.64 -5.65 -3.15
N SER A 126 10.40 -4.58 -3.10
CA SER A 126 9.88 -3.24 -2.91
C SER A 126 9.37 -2.69 -4.24
N ILE A 127 8.05 -2.57 -4.39
CA ILE A 127 7.42 -2.05 -5.61
C ILE A 127 6.64 -0.80 -5.25
N ILE A 128 7.31 0.34 -5.40
CA ILE A 128 6.75 1.65 -5.09
C ILE A 128 5.69 1.99 -6.14
N PRO A 129 4.45 2.36 -5.73
CA PRO A 129 3.41 2.77 -6.65
C PRO A 129 3.76 4.08 -7.36
N ASP A 130 3.11 4.33 -8.49
CA ASP A 130 3.22 5.63 -9.16
C ASP A 130 2.43 6.69 -8.37
N PHE A 131 3.07 7.82 -8.09
CA PHE A 131 2.42 8.96 -7.45
C PHE A 131 2.01 9.98 -8.49
N ILE A 132 0.72 10.29 -8.53
CA ILE A 132 0.12 11.17 -9.53
C ILE A 132 -0.41 12.42 -8.84
N LEU A 133 0.05 13.59 -9.28
CA LEU A 133 -0.49 14.87 -8.84
C LEU A 133 -1.57 15.33 -9.83
N VAL A 134 -2.78 15.58 -9.33
CA VAL A 134 -3.90 16.06 -10.15
C VAL A 134 -4.28 17.48 -9.76
N PRO A 135 -4.67 18.33 -10.72
CA PRO A 135 -5.04 19.73 -10.47
C PRO A 135 -6.42 19.81 -9.79
N SER A 136 -6.50 19.30 -8.60
CA SER A 136 -7.70 19.30 -7.76
C SER A 136 -7.37 19.82 -6.36
N ILE A 137 -8.43 20.11 -5.60
CA ILE A 137 -8.35 20.56 -4.22
C ILE A 137 -9.03 19.54 -3.31
N GLY A 138 -8.41 19.18 -2.20
CA GLY A 138 -9.01 18.25 -1.29
C GLY A 138 -8.12 17.76 -0.15
N SER A 139 -8.74 17.02 0.77
CA SER A 139 -8.09 16.38 1.90
C SER A 139 -7.99 14.85 1.75
N LYS A 140 -8.43 14.30 0.63
CA LYS A 140 -8.46 12.85 0.40
C LYS A 140 -7.58 12.47 -0.78
N ILE A 141 -6.97 11.32 -0.64
CA ILE A 141 -6.12 10.68 -1.63
C ILE A 141 -6.89 9.51 -2.23
N MET A 142 -6.74 9.33 -3.52
CA MET A 142 -7.22 8.14 -4.21
C MET A 142 -6.06 7.18 -4.42
N MET A 143 -6.36 5.89 -4.34
CA MET A 143 -5.40 4.85 -4.68
C MET A 143 -6.00 3.89 -5.68
N TRP A 144 -5.14 3.34 -6.47
CA TRP A 144 -5.46 2.40 -7.51
C TRP A 144 -4.45 1.26 -7.55
N GLN A 145 -4.96 0.05 -7.63
CA GLN A 145 -4.14 -1.13 -7.80
C GLN A 145 -4.62 -1.90 -9.02
N ASP A 146 -3.67 -2.26 -9.87
CA ASP A 146 -3.97 -3.11 -11.01
C ASP A 146 -4.09 -4.57 -10.56
N LEU A 147 -5.21 -5.19 -10.90
CA LEU A 147 -5.49 -6.59 -10.59
C LEU A 147 -4.62 -7.58 -11.38
N SER A 148 -3.88 -7.13 -12.38
CA SER A 148 -2.92 -7.99 -13.08
C SER A 148 -1.85 -8.56 -12.14
N VAL A 149 -1.61 -7.91 -11.01
CA VAL A 149 -0.79 -8.41 -9.91
C VAL A 149 -1.36 -9.71 -9.32
N LEU A 150 -2.67 -9.88 -9.33
CA LEU A 150 -3.36 -11.02 -8.71
C LEU A 150 -3.35 -12.28 -9.56
N ARG A 151 -3.27 -12.16 -10.85
CA ARG A 151 -3.31 -13.30 -11.76
C ARG A 151 -1.99 -14.07 -11.83
N GLY A 152 -1.06 -13.77 -10.92
CA GLY A 152 0.00 -14.63 -10.38
C GLY A 152 1.00 -15.23 -11.35
N ALA A 153 0.72 -15.26 -12.59
CA ALA A 153 1.51 -15.93 -13.59
C ALA A 153 2.50 -14.96 -14.25
N GLY A 154 3.49 -14.53 -13.50
CA GLY A 154 4.76 -14.04 -14.08
C GLY A 154 4.68 -12.78 -14.94
N SER A 155 3.55 -12.10 -14.99
CA SER A 155 3.42 -10.91 -15.81
C SER A 155 3.26 -9.67 -14.97
N LYS A 156 4.14 -8.75 -15.20
CA LYS A 156 4.04 -7.33 -14.91
C LYS A 156 3.87 -7.02 -13.41
N GLU A 157 4.91 -6.52 -12.86
CA GLU A 157 4.98 -5.85 -11.57
C GLU A 157 4.11 -4.59 -11.62
N SER A 158 2.79 -4.76 -11.64
CA SER A 158 1.89 -3.63 -11.57
C SER A 158 2.15 -2.87 -10.29
N ARG A 159 2.54 -1.61 -10.41
CA ARG A 159 2.96 -0.81 -9.27
C ARG A 159 1.78 -0.34 -8.46
N GLY A 160 0.60 -0.21 -9.09
CA GLY A 160 -0.50 0.55 -8.51
C GLY A 160 -0.25 2.05 -8.58
N ARG A 161 -1.23 2.84 -8.15
CA ARG A 161 -1.17 4.30 -8.22
C ARG A 161 -1.75 4.94 -6.99
N ILE A 162 -1.11 6.01 -6.53
CA ILE A 162 -1.60 6.88 -5.45
C ILE A 162 -1.73 8.28 -6.02
N ILE A 163 -2.93 8.85 -5.91
CA ILE A 163 -3.29 10.10 -6.57
C ILE A 163 -3.55 11.16 -5.53
N PHE A 164 -2.78 12.24 -5.60
CA PHE A 164 -2.84 13.37 -4.70
C PHE A 164 -3.43 14.59 -5.37
N PRO A 165 -4.29 15.36 -4.70
CA PRO A 165 -4.63 16.71 -5.13
C PRO A 165 -3.39 17.61 -5.01
N ILE A 166 -3.17 18.49 -5.99
CA ILE A 166 -2.09 19.48 -5.93
C ILE A 166 -2.36 20.48 -4.79
N PHE A 167 -3.62 20.84 -4.57
CA PHE A 167 -4.00 21.76 -3.49
C PHE A 167 -4.60 20.94 -2.34
N ILE A 168 -3.84 20.81 -1.26
CA ILE A 168 -4.25 20.02 -0.10
C ILE A 168 -4.98 20.87 0.94
N LEU A 169 -5.96 20.24 1.61
CA LEU A 169 -6.70 20.79 2.75
C LEU A 169 -6.30 20.08 4.06
N GLY A 170 -5.03 19.81 4.23
CA GLY A 170 -4.55 19.09 5.40
C GLY A 170 -3.02 18.94 5.40
N ASP A 171 -2.53 18.17 6.35
CA ASP A 171 -1.12 17.84 6.45
C ASP A 171 -0.73 16.73 5.47
N LEU A 172 0.26 16.99 4.61
CA LEU A 172 0.70 16.06 3.57
C LEU A 172 1.16 14.71 4.14
N LYS A 173 1.90 14.75 5.27
CA LYS A 173 2.39 13.52 5.91
C LYS A 173 1.24 12.65 6.43
N THR A 174 0.24 13.26 7.03
CA THR A 174 -0.97 12.56 7.48
C THR A 174 -1.73 11.96 6.30
N MET A 175 -1.95 12.73 5.24
CA MET A 175 -2.62 12.24 4.02
C MET A 175 -1.85 11.09 3.38
N MET A 176 -0.52 11.17 3.33
CA MET A 176 0.31 10.09 2.77
C MET A 176 0.29 8.82 3.64
N LEU A 177 0.30 8.95 4.96
CA LEU A 177 0.15 7.81 5.87
C LEU A 177 -1.20 7.11 5.68
N GLU A 178 -2.29 7.87 5.55
CA GLU A 178 -3.61 7.34 5.25
C GLU A 178 -3.62 6.56 3.92
N ALA A 179 -2.99 7.13 2.89
CA ALA A 179 -2.91 6.49 1.58
C ALA A 179 -2.09 5.20 1.61
N ILE A 180 -0.92 5.21 2.25
CA ILE A 180 -0.06 4.03 2.36
C ILE A 180 -0.76 2.92 3.14
N ALA A 181 -1.42 3.25 4.26
CA ALA A 181 -2.18 2.28 5.05
C ALA A 181 -3.31 1.64 4.24
N ALA A 182 -4.10 2.48 3.57
CA ALA A 182 -5.19 2.02 2.73
C ALA A 182 -4.68 1.18 1.54
N PHE A 183 -3.57 1.60 0.91
CA PHE A 183 -2.92 0.85 -0.17
C PHE A 183 -2.45 -0.52 0.31
N ARG A 184 -1.80 -0.59 1.47
CA ARG A 184 -1.33 -1.84 2.07
C ARG A 184 -2.49 -2.80 2.37
N TRP A 185 -3.59 -2.27 2.91
CA TRP A 185 -4.80 -3.06 3.18
C TRP A 185 -5.39 -3.66 1.90
N GLU A 186 -5.62 -2.84 0.89
CA GLU A 186 -6.21 -3.30 -0.37
C GLU A 186 -5.25 -4.20 -1.16
N LEU A 187 -3.94 -3.92 -1.12
CA LEU A 187 -2.93 -4.79 -1.74
C LEU A 187 -2.97 -6.19 -1.14
N CYS A 188 -3.00 -6.30 0.20
CA CYS A 188 -3.07 -7.59 0.88
C CYS A 188 -4.35 -8.34 0.51
N LYS A 189 -5.51 -7.64 0.52
CA LYS A 189 -6.79 -8.22 0.07
C LYS A 189 -6.73 -8.73 -1.36
N ASN A 190 -6.16 -7.93 -2.25
CA ASN A 190 -6.07 -8.26 -3.65
C ASN A 190 -5.15 -9.46 -3.90
N ILE A 191 -3.99 -9.53 -3.25
CA ILE A 191 -3.05 -10.65 -3.36
C ILE A 191 -3.67 -11.95 -2.87
N LEU A 192 -4.38 -11.92 -1.74
CA LEU A 192 -4.96 -13.12 -1.13
C LEU A 192 -6.34 -13.49 -1.70
N GLY A 193 -6.98 -12.58 -2.43
CA GLY A 193 -8.30 -12.80 -3.00
C GLY A 193 -9.33 -13.24 -1.93
N PRO A 194 -10.05 -14.36 -2.12
CA PRO A 194 -11.05 -14.83 -1.14
C PRO A 194 -10.48 -15.15 0.25
N GLU A 195 -9.18 -15.45 0.34
CA GLU A 195 -8.50 -15.85 1.57
C GLU A 195 -8.02 -14.67 2.43
N TRP A 196 -8.29 -13.43 2.02
CA TRP A 196 -7.75 -12.21 2.64
C TRP A 196 -8.05 -12.05 4.14
N ASN A 197 -9.12 -12.64 4.62
CA ASN A 197 -9.56 -12.64 6.03
C ASN A 197 -9.56 -14.04 6.67
N ASN A 198 -8.99 -15.04 5.99
CA ASN A 198 -8.89 -16.40 6.51
C ASN A 198 -7.74 -16.51 7.51
N VAL A 199 -8.03 -16.81 8.76
CA VAL A 199 -7.05 -17.01 9.84
C VAL A 199 -6.05 -18.14 9.54
N GLY A 200 -6.45 -19.12 8.74
CA GLY A 200 -5.58 -20.20 8.26
C GLY A 200 -4.47 -19.72 7.31
N VAL A 201 -4.61 -18.52 6.74
CA VAL A 201 -3.62 -17.87 5.88
C VAL A 201 -3.10 -16.60 6.57
N PRO A 202 -2.07 -16.71 7.43
CA PRO A 202 -1.59 -15.60 8.24
C PRO A 202 -1.15 -14.40 7.39
N SER A 203 -1.83 -13.28 7.54
CA SER A 203 -1.55 -12.02 6.86
C SER A 203 -1.93 -10.84 7.75
N ILE A 204 -1.52 -9.64 7.35
CA ILE A 204 -1.89 -8.45 8.09
C ILE A 204 -3.41 -8.25 8.15
N THR A 205 -4.11 -8.53 7.05
CA THR A 205 -5.57 -8.37 6.99
C THR A 205 -6.29 -9.47 7.75
N SER A 206 -5.87 -10.74 7.64
CA SER A 206 -6.52 -11.84 8.34
C SER A 206 -6.37 -11.75 9.85
N GLU A 207 -5.16 -11.47 10.35
CA GLU A 207 -4.92 -11.31 11.78
C GLU A 207 -5.60 -10.06 12.35
N TYR A 208 -5.65 -8.97 11.58
CA TYR A 208 -6.35 -7.77 12.01
C TYR A 208 -7.87 -7.96 12.01
N MET A 209 -8.43 -8.70 11.05
CA MET A 209 -9.86 -9.07 11.04
C MET A 209 -10.21 -10.01 12.17
N ASP A 210 -9.37 -10.99 12.49
CA ASP A 210 -9.54 -11.85 13.67
C ASP A 210 -9.59 -11.02 14.96
N TYR A 211 -8.67 -10.06 15.10
CA TYR A 211 -8.70 -9.13 16.22
C TYR A 211 -10.03 -8.36 16.28
N ILE A 212 -10.50 -7.79 15.18
CA ILE A 212 -11.76 -7.03 15.13
C ILE A 212 -12.95 -7.90 15.55
N GLN A 213 -13.02 -9.13 15.06
CA GLN A 213 -14.14 -10.03 15.32
C GLN A 213 -14.12 -10.59 16.75
N PHE A 214 -12.94 -10.85 17.28
CA PHE A 214 -12.79 -11.61 18.53
C PHE A 214 -12.14 -10.86 19.69
N PHE A 215 -11.90 -9.54 19.61
CA PHE A 215 -11.26 -8.78 20.70
C PHE A 215 -11.99 -8.95 22.05
N LYS A 216 -13.32 -9.10 22.05
CA LYS A 216 -14.09 -9.32 23.28
C LYS A 216 -13.73 -10.63 24.00
N LYS A 217 -13.36 -11.66 23.22
CA LYS A 217 -12.97 -12.98 23.75
C LYS A 217 -11.47 -13.04 24.08
N ASN A 218 -10.69 -12.07 23.65
CA ASN A 218 -9.23 -12.08 23.85
C ASN A 218 -8.89 -11.92 25.33
N LYS A 219 -8.09 -12.86 25.87
CA LYS A 219 -7.68 -12.88 27.29
C LYS A 219 -6.59 -11.88 27.62
N ASP A 220 -5.83 -11.42 26.60
CA ASP A 220 -4.74 -10.44 26.76
C ASP A 220 -5.24 -9.00 26.91
N LEU A 221 -6.56 -8.77 26.74
CA LEU A 221 -7.19 -7.47 26.84
C LEU A 221 -8.03 -7.39 28.13
N SER A 222 -7.78 -6.35 28.94
CA SER A 222 -8.62 -6.05 30.10
C SER A 222 -10.04 -5.62 29.67
N ILE A 223 -10.98 -5.68 30.59
CA ILE A 223 -12.39 -5.28 30.34
C ILE A 223 -12.43 -3.80 29.91
N GLU A 224 -11.73 -2.92 30.58
CA GLU A 224 -11.64 -1.48 30.28
C GLU A 224 -11.11 -1.24 28.85
N ILE A 225 -10.07 -1.98 28.44
CA ILE A 225 -9.54 -1.90 27.07
C ILE A 225 -10.58 -2.39 26.05
N LYS A 226 -11.31 -3.47 26.33
CA LYS A 226 -12.36 -3.96 25.45
C LYS A 226 -13.51 -2.96 25.28
N GLU A 227 -13.91 -2.29 26.34
CA GLU A 227 -14.93 -1.24 26.29
C GLU A 227 -14.44 -0.04 25.47
N LYS A 228 -13.20 0.37 25.68
CA LYS A 228 -12.56 1.44 24.87
C LYS A 228 -12.51 1.08 23.39
N ILE A 229 -12.09 -0.12 23.06
CA ILE A 229 -12.06 -0.63 21.68
C ILE A 229 -13.48 -0.62 21.09
N ALA A 230 -14.48 -1.10 21.81
CA ALA A 230 -15.88 -1.10 21.36
C ALA A 230 -16.41 0.32 21.10
N ALA A 231 -16.03 1.30 21.92
CA ALA A 231 -16.37 2.70 21.72
C ALA A 231 -15.66 3.30 20.49
N GLU A 232 -14.40 2.93 20.29
CA GLU A 232 -13.63 3.37 19.12
C GLU A 232 -14.22 2.83 17.81
N PHE A 233 -14.62 1.55 17.75
CA PHE A 233 -15.23 0.98 16.54
C PHE A 233 -16.47 1.74 16.06
N LYS A 234 -17.22 2.33 16.95
CA LYS A 234 -18.38 3.15 16.58
C LYS A 234 -18.02 4.43 15.80
N ARG A 235 -16.77 4.87 15.89
CA ARG A 235 -16.28 6.09 15.22
C ARG A 235 -15.84 5.83 13.79
N PHE A 236 -15.55 4.59 13.44
CA PHE A 236 -15.05 4.23 12.12
C PHE A 236 -16.17 3.63 11.27
N ARG A 237 -16.18 4.00 10.00
CA ARG A 237 -17.20 3.55 9.05
C ARG A 237 -16.92 2.12 8.56
N THR A 238 -15.66 1.77 8.44
CA THR A 238 -15.21 0.46 7.94
C THR A 238 -14.02 -0.06 8.77
N ASP A 239 -13.79 -1.38 8.71
CA ASP A 239 -12.63 -2.00 9.36
C ASP A 239 -11.31 -1.47 8.78
N ARG A 240 -11.29 -1.15 7.48
CA ARG A 240 -10.16 -0.48 6.85
C ARG A 240 -9.88 0.89 7.46
N ASP A 241 -10.91 1.70 7.72
CA ASP A 241 -10.71 3.02 8.31
C ASP A 241 -10.10 2.92 9.71
N LYS A 242 -10.51 1.90 10.48
CA LYS A 242 -9.89 1.60 11.78
C LYS A 242 -8.44 1.17 11.62
N PHE A 243 -8.15 0.27 10.67
CA PHE A 243 -6.78 -0.14 10.36
C PHE A 243 -5.90 1.05 9.96
N VAL A 244 -6.40 1.93 9.11
CA VAL A 244 -5.70 3.15 8.66
C VAL A 244 -5.37 4.04 9.86
N ASN A 245 -6.31 4.25 10.78
CA ASN A 245 -6.07 5.02 11.99
C ASN A 245 -4.99 4.37 12.86
N ASP A 246 -5.05 3.07 13.06
CA ASP A 246 -4.08 2.36 13.90
C ASP A 246 -2.69 2.35 13.26
N TYR A 247 -2.60 2.24 11.93
CA TYR A 247 -1.35 2.40 11.21
C TYR A 247 -0.74 3.79 11.40
N MET A 248 -1.56 4.85 11.36
CA MET A 248 -1.07 6.20 11.65
C MET A 248 -0.52 6.32 13.07
N LEU A 249 -1.20 5.74 14.05
CA LEU A 249 -0.71 5.70 15.44
C LEU A 249 0.59 4.91 15.55
N TRP A 250 0.69 3.79 14.81
CA TRP A 250 1.90 2.97 14.74
C TRP A 250 3.09 3.78 14.24
N ILE A 251 2.94 4.47 13.11
CA ILE A 251 4.04 5.23 12.51
C ILE A 251 4.37 6.51 13.29
N LYS A 252 3.35 7.25 13.78
CA LYS A 252 3.56 8.56 14.43
C LYS A 252 4.03 8.46 15.87
N TYR A 253 3.60 7.44 16.62
CA TYR A 253 3.82 7.39 18.07
C TYR A 253 4.59 6.15 18.51
N GLU A 254 4.18 4.96 18.05
CA GLU A 254 4.80 3.73 18.51
C GLU A 254 6.25 3.60 18.02
N SER A 255 6.61 4.20 16.88
CA SER A 255 7.99 4.30 16.39
C SER A 255 8.90 5.10 17.34
N GLU A 256 8.33 5.99 18.13
CA GLU A 256 9.04 6.77 19.15
C GLU A 256 9.00 6.11 20.54
N GLY A 257 8.28 4.97 20.66
CA GLY A 257 8.08 4.26 21.92
C GLY A 257 6.88 4.75 22.73
N ILE A 258 6.07 5.67 22.18
CA ILE A 258 4.86 6.19 22.81
C ILE A 258 3.69 5.24 22.53
N GLN A 259 3.27 4.50 23.55
CA GLN A 259 2.23 3.48 23.43
C GLN A 259 0.84 4.10 23.23
N ARG A 260 0.27 3.94 22.04
CA ARG A 260 -1.08 4.37 21.66
C ARG A 260 -1.99 3.20 21.25
N LEU A 261 -1.39 2.10 20.83
CA LEU A 261 -2.12 0.90 20.45
C LEU A 261 -2.24 -0.07 21.61
N ASN A 262 -3.27 -0.90 21.60
CA ASN A 262 -3.35 -2.02 22.53
C ASN A 262 -2.32 -3.11 22.16
N LYS A 263 -2.03 -4.01 23.12
CA LYS A 263 -1.01 -5.05 22.97
C LYS A 263 -1.22 -5.95 21.74
N VAL A 264 -2.46 -6.26 21.41
CA VAL A 264 -2.79 -7.18 20.30
C VAL A 264 -2.48 -6.53 18.95
N VAL A 265 -2.99 -5.33 18.71
CA VAL A 265 -2.72 -4.57 17.48
C VAL A 265 -1.23 -4.27 17.33
N ARG A 266 -0.56 -3.89 18.42
CA ARG A 266 0.89 -3.69 18.45
C ARG A 266 1.63 -4.95 18.01
N GLY A 267 1.21 -6.12 18.49
CA GLY A 267 1.81 -7.40 18.10
C GLY A 267 1.63 -7.72 16.63
N ILE A 268 0.43 -7.50 16.08
CA ILE A 268 0.14 -7.67 14.65
C ILE A 268 1.03 -6.75 13.82
N PHE A 269 1.10 -5.46 14.18
CA PHE A 269 1.88 -4.50 13.42
C PHE A 269 3.39 -4.76 13.54
N TYR A 270 3.88 -5.13 14.71
CA TYR A 270 5.29 -5.48 14.89
C TYR A 270 5.71 -6.67 13.99
N LYS A 271 4.80 -7.61 13.77
CA LYS A 271 5.02 -8.77 12.90
C LYS A 271 5.00 -8.42 11.41
N HIS A 272 4.00 -7.64 10.98
CA HIS A 272 3.70 -7.41 9.56
C HIS A 272 4.18 -6.06 9.04
N ILE A 273 4.40 -5.08 9.92
CA ILE A 273 4.86 -3.72 9.62
C ILE A 273 6.04 -3.39 10.52
N PRO A 274 7.14 -4.12 10.41
CA PRO A 274 8.28 -3.89 11.27
C PRO A 274 8.92 -2.52 10.96
N PHE A 275 9.33 -1.82 12.00
CA PHE A 275 10.12 -0.62 11.85
C PHE A 275 11.48 -0.88 11.24
N GLN A 276 12.13 0.15 10.71
CA GLN A 276 13.56 0.12 10.40
C GLN A 276 14.39 -0.35 11.59
N LYS A 277 15.54 -0.94 11.32
CA LYS A 277 16.42 -1.56 12.33
C LYS A 277 16.72 -0.63 13.51
N ASP A 278 17.14 0.58 13.25
CA ASP A 278 17.52 1.54 14.29
C ASP A 278 16.36 1.86 15.25
N ILE A 279 15.16 1.98 14.70
CA ILE A 279 13.94 2.20 15.48
C ILE A 279 13.58 0.94 16.27
N ARG A 280 13.67 -0.25 15.65
CA ARG A 280 13.42 -1.51 16.35
C ARG A 280 14.36 -1.70 17.53
N ASP A 281 15.66 -1.45 17.35
CA ASP A 281 16.68 -1.58 18.39
C ASP A 281 16.43 -0.60 19.54
N LYS A 282 15.90 0.60 19.23
CA LYS A 282 15.49 1.59 20.23
C LYS A 282 14.26 1.12 21.01
N VAL A 283 13.18 0.75 20.31
CA VAL A 283 11.92 0.39 20.99
C VAL A 283 11.99 -0.96 21.69
N SER A 284 12.84 -1.89 21.23
CA SER A 284 13.02 -3.20 21.86
C SER A 284 13.49 -3.13 23.32
N LYS A 285 14.13 -2.02 23.72
CA LYS A 285 14.56 -1.76 25.11
C LYS A 285 13.37 -1.47 26.03
N LEU A 286 12.19 -1.19 25.47
CA LEU A 286 11.00 -0.94 26.25
C LEU A 286 10.27 -2.27 26.56
N PRO A 287 9.81 -2.50 27.81
CA PRO A 287 9.19 -3.77 28.20
C PRO A 287 7.99 -4.18 27.30
N ALA A 288 7.24 -3.21 26.78
CA ALA A 288 6.09 -3.47 25.93
C ALA A 288 6.43 -4.07 24.57
N TYR A 289 7.68 -4.00 24.13
CA TYR A 289 8.14 -4.48 22.82
C TYR A 289 9.11 -5.63 22.88
N ALA A 290 9.75 -5.88 24.04
CA ALA A 290 10.82 -6.85 24.19
C ALA A 290 10.43 -8.26 23.69
N ASP A 291 9.30 -8.78 24.15
CA ASP A 291 8.80 -10.11 23.72
C ASP A 291 8.49 -10.16 22.20
N MET A 292 7.90 -9.09 21.68
CA MET A 292 7.56 -9.01 20.25
C MET A 292 8.82 -8.97 19.40
N HIS A 293 9.82 -8.21 19.85
CA HIS A 293 11.12 -8.12 19.20
C HIS A 293 11.83 -9.48 19.17
N ASN A 294 11.88 -10.18 20.29
CA ASN A 294 12.49 -11.51 20.38
C ASN A 294 11.81 -12.51 19.43
N ARG A 295 10.49 -12.54 19.42
CA ARG A 295 9.72 -13.41 18.49
C ARG A 295 9.98 -13.05 17.05
N PHE A 296 9.93 -11.76 16.70
CA PHE A 296 10.19 -11.26 15.35
C PHE A 296 11.60 -11.65 14.89
N THR A 297 12.62 -11.39 15.71
CA THR A 297 14.02 -11.69 15.42
C THR A 297 14.23 -13.19 15.18
N ASN A 298 13.64 -14.03 16.03
CA ASN A 298 13.74 -15.49 15.88
C ASN A 298 13.10 -15.98 14.57
N ILE A 299 11.91 -15.46 14.23
CA ILE A 299 11.22 -15.79 12.98
C ILE A 299 12.04 -15.34 11.77
N ARG A 300 12.54 -14.10 11.78
CA ARG A 300 13.32 -13.53 10.67
C ARG A 300 14.65 -14.28 10.47
N ASN A 301 15.37 -14.57 11.54
CA ASN A 301 16.60 -15.35 11.46
C ASN A 301 16.38 -16.75 10.88
N ARG A 302 15.27 -17.41 11.24
CA ARG A 302 14.90 -18.68 10.66
C ARG A 302 14.60 -18.55 9.17
N GLN A 303 13.74 -17.58 8.79
CA GLN A 303 13.40 -17.32 7.40
C GLN A 303 14.63 -16.98 6.56
N PHE A 304 15.52 -16.13 7.08
CA PHE A 304 16.77 -15.79 6.39
C PHE A 304 17.62 -17.03 6.10
N ARG A 305 17.83 -17.90 7.08
CA ARG A 305 18.62 -19.14 6.90
C ARG A 305 17.96 -20.09 5.90
N GLU A 306 16.64 -20.23 5.94
CA GLU A 306 15.87 -21.05 5.00
C GLU A 306 16.02 -20.53 3.57
N PHE A 307 15.88 -19.23 3.35
CA PHE A 307 16.06 -18.62 2.04
C PHE A 307 17.51 -18.64 1.57
N GLU A 308 18.46 -18.35 2.44
CA GLU A 308 19.88 -18.42 2.09
C GLU A 308 20.27 -19.83 1.64
N ALA A 309 19.86 -20.87 2.37
CA ALA A 309 20.07 -22.26 1.98
C ALA A 309 19.42 -22.61 0.63
N ARG A 310 18.17 -22.17 0.43
CA ARG A 310 17.39 -22.40 -0.80
C ARG A 310 18.03 -21.73 -2.01
N TYR A 311 18.60 -20.54 -1.83
CA TYR A 311 19.11 -19.71 -2.92
C TYR A 311 20.58 -19.96 -3.27
N LYS A 312 21.32 -20.80 -2.53
CA LYS A 312 22.70 -21.17 -2.86
C LYS A 312 22.87 -21.64 -4.31
N LYS A 313 21.86 -22.29 -4.87
CA LYS A 313 21.85 -22.77 -6.27
C LYS A 313 21.90 -21.66 -7.32
N TYR A 314 21.61 -20.41 -6.94
CA TYR A 314 21.62 -19.23 -7.83
C TYR A 314 22.87 -18.36 -7.67
N MET A 315 23.80 -18.78 -6.82
CA MET A 315 25.05 -18.04 -6.59
C MET A 315 25.99 -18.21 -7.80
N ASP A 316 26.59 -17.11 -8.25
CA ASP A 316 27.58 -17.14 -9.33
C ASP A 316 28.94 -17.69 -8.84
N ALA A 317 29.90 -17.83 -9.77
CA ALA A 317 31.25 -18.33 -9.46
C ALA A 317 32.03 -17.41 -8.51
N GLN A 318 31.63 -16.15 -8.36
CA GLN A 318 32.21 -15.19 -7.44
C GLN A 318 31.46 -15.11 -6.10
N GLY A 319 30.49 -15.99 -5.85
CA GLY A 319 29.71 -16.01 -4.61
C GLY A 319 28.66 -14.91 -4.50
N ARG A 320 28.21 -14.32 -5.61
CA ARG A 320 27.21 -13.25 -5.62
C ARG A 320 25.85 -13.80 -6.05
N TYR A 321 24.80 -13.32 -5.42
CA TYR A 321 23.42 -13.62 -5.83
C TYR A 321 22.95 -12.67 -6.93
N PRO A 322 22.02 -13.10 -7.80
CA PRO A 322 21.24 -12.18 -8.64
C PRO A 322 20.60 -11.08 -7.79
N ALA A 323 20.54 -9.85 -8.31
CA ALA A 323 20.06 -8.67 -7.56
C ALA A 323 18.71 -8.89 -6.88
N VAL A 324 17.77 -9.55 -7.56
CA VAL A 324 16.44 -9.87 -7.02
C VAL A 324 16.49 -10.82 -5.81
N ILE A 325 17.38 -11.80 -5.85
CA ILE A 325 17.60 -12.73 -4.73
C ILE A 325 18.28 -11.99 -3.56
N GLN A 326 19.25 -11.14 -3.88
CA GLN A 326 19.93 -10.33 -2.87
C GLN A 326 18.93 -9.39 -2.16
N GLU A 327 18.07 -8.69 -2.91
CA GLU A 327 16.99 -7.84 -2.36
C GLU A 327 16.08 -8.63 -1.39
N ASN A 328 15.69 -9.85 -1.77
CA ASN A 328 14.89 -10.71 -0.91
C ASN A 328 15.65 -11.13 0.38
N LEU A 329 16.91 -11.48 0.26
CA LEU A 329 17.73 -11.81 1.45
C LEU A 329 17.91 -10.60 2.36
N ASP A 330 18.14 -9.43 1.80
CA ASP A 330 18.29 -8.18 2.56
C ASP A 330 17.00 -7.79 3.30
N PHE A 331 15.84 -8.07 2.71
CA PHE A 331 14.55 -7.89 3.40
C PHE A 331 14.41 -8.75 4.67
N TYR A 332 14.99 -9.96 4.68
CA TYR A 332 14.94 -10.85 5.86
C TYR A 332 16.13 -10.69 6.80
N ARG A 333 17.20 -9.99 6.37
CA ARG A 333 18.36 -9.73 7.23
C ARG A 333 18.00 -8.68 8.29
N ILE A 334 18.24 -9.04 9.53
CA ILE A 334 17.91 -8.20 10.68
C ILE A 334 19.10 -7.34 11.08
#